data_d5919a30c9145200b6ce0465d0698f60
#
_entry.id   d5919a30c9145200b6ce0465d0698f60
#
_cell.length_a   1.000
_cell.length_b   1.000
_cell.length_c   1.000
_cell.angle_alpha   90.00
_cell.angle_beta   90.00
_cell.angle_gamma   90.00
#
_symmetry.space_group_name_H-M   'P 1'
#
loop_
_entity.id
_entity.type
_entity.pdbx_description
1 polymer ?
#
loop_
_entity_poly.entity_id
_entity_poly.type
_entity_poly.pdbx_seq_one_letter_code
_entity_poly.pdbx_strand_id
1 'polypeptide(L)'
;MLTMKDIARELGISVATVSRALSDSPRISEERRRQIQAYAREHNFTPNVLAESLRHSRVKPMKIIGVIVPELVHYYFSTILKGIEEEAEARGYRIMVAQSGEKYEREVRLCQSFYENKVCGIIVSQAKDTLHYEHFQRLMDAGVPLVFYDRICTGVNASRVVVDDYMGAYNAVSYLIDTGCRRIAYYGSQMNLEISKNRFNGYKDALLKHGLPFDQSLTRYCDNRQDAEIITPDMFDGDRYPDAFFAVNDDTAIGILYTVKRMGLRVPEDISICGFTNGERAIACDPMLTTVEQRGIRVGEEAANILIGHVEGTLPINHAEKRIVRTRLIIRGTTR
;
A
#
# COMPACT_ATOMS: atom_id res chain seq x y z
N MET A 1 -31.35 2.42 -24.06
CA MET A 1 -29.90 2.51 -24.28
C MET A 1 -29.60 1.89 -25.64
N LEU A 2 -28.94 2.61 -26.54
CA LEU A 2 -28.63 2.13 -27.88
C LEU A 2 -27.73 0.89 -27.82
N THR A 3 -27.98 -0.12 -28.68
CA THR A 3 -27.19 -1.35 -28.74
C THR A 3 -26.50 -1.50 -30.10
N MET A 4 -25.45 -2.35 -30.21
CA MET A 4 -24.85 -2.66 -31.52
C MET A 4 -25.88 -3.21 -32.52
N LYS A 5 -26.93 -3.90 -32.04
CA LYS A 5 -28.02 -4.40 -32.89
C LYS A 5 -28.85 -3.25 -33.45
N ASP A 6 -29.08 -2.21 -32.65
CA ASP A 6 -29.84 -1.04 -33.11
C ASP A 6 -29.03 -0.27 -34.15
N ILE A 7 -27.72 -0.03 -33.90
CA ILE A 7 -26.85 0.61 -34.90
C ILE A 7 -26.81 -0.20 -36.21
N ALA A 8 -26.72 -1.53 -36.10
CA ALA A 8 -26.71 -2.41 -37.26
C ALA A 8 -28.02 -2.28 -38.05
N ARG A 9 -29.16 -2.23 -37.38
CA ARG A 9 -30.48 -2.07 -38.00
C ARG A 9 -30.62 -0.70 -38.70
N GLU A 10 -30.27 0.38 -38.00
CA GLU A 10 -30.37 1.75 -38.55
C GLU A 10 -29.46 1.99 -39.76
N LEU A 11 -28.25 1.43 -39.71
CA LEU A 11 -27.29 1.60 -40.82
C LEU A 11 -27.40 0.50 -41.92
N GLY A 12 -28.34 -0.42 -41.78
CA GLY A 12 -28.58 -1.51 -42.74
C GLY A 12 -27.36 -2.47 -42.90
N ILE A 13 -26.63 -2.73 -41.84
CA ILE A 13 -25.40 -3.53 -41.84
C ILE A 13 -25.46 -4.66 -40.77
N SER A 14 -24.50 -5.60 -40.85
CA SER A 14 -24.43 -6.65 -39.86
C SER A 14 -23.85 -6.14 -38.51
N VAL A 15 -24.26 -6.73 -37.40
CA VAL A 15 -23.68 -6.45 -36.07
C VAL A 15 -22.18 -6.72 -36.04
N ALA A 16 -21.69 -7.69 -36.84
CA ALA A 16 -20.28 -7.99 -36.97
C ALA A 16 -19.53 -6.85 -37.68
N THR A 17 -20.17 -6.14 -38.61
CA THR A 17 -19.60 -4.98 -39.30
C THR A 17 -19.51 -3.80 -38.34
N VAL A 18 -20.55 -3.56 -37.51
CA VAL A 18 -20.51 -2.52 -36.46
C VAL A 18 -19.38 -2.79 -35.47
N SER A 19 -19.29 -4.02 -34.94
CA SER A 19 -18.23 -4.39 -34.00
C SER A 19 -16.83 -4.20 -34.57
N ARG A 20 -16.59 -4.63 -35.81
CA ARG A 20 -15.29 -4.44 -36.50
C ARG A 20 -14.95 -2.97 -36.74
N ALA A 21 -15.94 -2.14 -37.06
CA ALA A 21 -15.74 -0.71 -37.26
C ALA A 21 -15.41 0.02 -35.95
N LEU A 22 -16.06 -0.36 -34.85
CA LEU A 22 -15.81 0.22 -33.53
C LEU A 22 -14.47 -0.23 -32.92
N SER A 23 -13.94 -1.40 -33.34
CA SER A 23 -12.63 -1.92 -32.91
C SER A 23 -11.49 -1.60 -33.90
N ASP A 24 -11.65 -0.61 -34.79
CA ASP A 24 -10.65 -0.16 -35.75
C ASP A 24 -10.09 -1.27 -36.65
N SER A 25 -10.87 -2.31 -36.90
CA SER A 25 -10.42 -3.45 -37.73
C SER A 25 -10.08 -3.04 -39.18
N PRO A 26 -8.91 -3.42 -39.71
CA PRO A 26 -8.52 -3.13 -41.09
C PRO A 26 -9.38 -3.86 -42.14
N ARG A 27 -10.25 -4.77 -41.71
CA ARG A 27 -11.20 -5.50 -42.57
C ARG A 27 -12.42 -4.69 -42.98
N ILE A 28 -12.53 -3.44 -42.52
CA ILE A 28 -13.59 -2.47 -42.87
C ILE A 28 -12.92 -1.30 -43.56
N SER A 29 -13.49 -0.83 -44.70
CA SER A 29 -12.97 0.36 -45.37
C SER A 29 -12.99 1.58 -44.46
N GLU A 30 -12.03 2.46 -44.62
CA GLU A 30 -11.85 3.63 -43.77
C GLU A 30 -13.09 4.53 -43.77
N GLU A 31 -13.70 4.74 -44.93
CA GLU A 31 -14.92 5.51 -45.09
C GLU A 31 -16.09 4.93 -44.28
N ARG A 32 -16.31 3.62 -44.40
CA ARG A 32 -17.36 2.90 -43.70
C ARG A 32 -17.11 2.90 -42.17
N ARG A 33 -15.87 2.77 -41.76
CA ARG A 33 -15.46 2.82 -40.37
C ARG A 33 -15.76 4.19 -39.77
N ARG A 34 -15.36 5.29 -40.46
CA ARG A 34 -15.65 6.66 -40.02
C ARG A 34 -17.14 6.93 -39.90
N GLN A 35 -17.95 6.47 -40.86
CA GLN A 35 -19.40 6.62 -40.83
C GLN A 35 -20.03 5.95 -39.58
N ILE A 36 -19.66 4.70 -39.28
CA ILE A 36 -20.19 3.93 -38.12
C ILE A 36 -19.74 4.56 -36.83
N GLN A 37 -18.49 4.98 -36.72
CA GLN A 37 -17.95 5.64 -35.54
C GLN A 37 -18.57 7.03 -35.31
N ALA A 38 -18.85 7.77 -36.34
CA ALA A 38 -19.56 9.06 -36.24
C ALA A 38 -20.99 8.87 -35.71
N TYR A 39 -21.73 7.91 -36.28
CA TYR A 39 -23.06 7.56 -35.81
C TYR A 39 -23.07 7.12 -34.34
N ALA A 40 -22.12 6.28 -33.93
CA ALA A 40 -22.01 5.84 -32.54
C ALA A 40 -21.72 7.01 -31.58
N ARG A 41 -20.84 7.95 -31.95
CA ARG A 41 -20.55 9.16 -31.17
C ARG A 41 -21.75 10.10 -31.06
N GLU A 42 -22.44 10.37 -32.15
CA GLU A 42 -23.61 11.24 -32.20
C GLU A 42 -24.74 10.74 -31.26
N HIS A 43 -24.86 9.42 -31.14
CA HIS A 43 -25.87 8.78 -30.29
C HIS A 43 -25.33 8.35 -28.90
N ASN A 44 -24.16 8.85 -28.48
CA ASN A 44 -23.52 8.53 -27.21
C ASN A 44 -23.43 7.01 -26.93
N PHE A 45 -23.21 6.23 -27.99
CA PHE A 45 -23.04 4.79 -27.86
C PHE A 45 -21.64 4.46 -27.35
N THR A 46 -21.57 3.81 -26.21
CA THR A 46 -20.34 3.24 -25.67
C THR A 46 -20.40 1.73 -25.78
N PRO A 47 -19.45 1.06 -26.47
CA PRO A 47 -19.40 -0.40 -26.51
C PRO A 47 -19.33 -0.97 -25.09
N ASN A 48 -20.19 -1.96 -24.80
CA ASN A 48 -20.11 -2.66 -23.53
C ASN A 48 -18.91 -3.62 -23.59
N VAL A 49 -17.79 -3.22 -23.01
CA VAL A 49 -16.53 -3.98 -22.98
C VAL A 49 -16.73 -5.36 -22.33
N LEU A 50 -17.62 -5.48 -21.35
CA LEU A 50 -17.97 -6.74 -20.73
C LEU A 50 -18.71 -7.70 -21.69
N ALA A 51 -19.64 -7.18 -22.50
CA ALA A 51 -20.35 -7.98 -23.49
C ALA A 51 -19.47 -8.39 -24.67
N GLU A 52 -18.44 -7.61 -24.99
CA GLU A 52 -17.49 -7.90 -26.05
C GLU A 52 -16.48 -8.97 -25.61
N SER A 53 -16.03 -8.92 -24.36
CA SER A 53 -15.14 -9.93 -23.77
C SER A 53 -15.79 -11.31 -23.66
N LEU A 54 -17.10 -11.38 -23.46
CA LEU A 54 -17.87 -12.64 -23.41
C LEU A 54 -18.07 -13.33 -24.78
N ARG A 55 -17.94 -12.59 -25.90
CA ARG A 55 -18.17 -13.12 -27.25
C ARG A 55 -16.93 -13.71 -27.92
N HIS A 56 -15.75 -13.38 -27.47
CA HIS A 56 -14.53 -13.89 -28.08
C HIS A 56 -13.86 -14.86 -27.11
N SER A 57 -13.78 -16.13 -27.48
CA SER A 57 -13.13 -17.22 -26.71
C SER A 57 -11.59 -17.02 -26.51
N ARG A 58 -11.06 -15.89 -26.93
CA ARG A 58 -9.73 -15.36 -26.59
C ARG A 58 -9.93 -14.02 -25.90
N VAL A 59 -10.43 -14.07 -24.67
CA VAL A 59 -10.57 -12.88 -23.82
C VAL A 59 -9.15 -12.39 -23.52
N LYS A 60 -8.75 -11.25 -24.12
CA LYS A 60 -7.68 -10.47 -23.51
C LYS A 60 -8.16 -10.10 -22.12
N PRO A 61 -7.41 -10.40 -21.06
CA PRO A 61 -7.81 -9.99 -19.72
C PRO A 61 -8.09 -8.48 -19.73
N MET A 62 -9.14 -8.07 -19.04
CA MET A 62 -9.42 -6.65 -18.88
C MET A 62 -8.17 -6.01 -18.27
N LYS A 63 -7.73 -4.88 -18.85
CA LYS A 63 -6.59 -4.14 -18.29
C LYS A 63 -6.99 -3.42 -16.99
N ILE A 64 -7.51 -4.16 -16.03
CA ILE A 64 -7.92 -3.68 -14.72
C ILE A 64 -7.15 -4.46 -13.66
N ILE A 65 -6.43 -3.74 -12.82
CA ILE A 65 -5.69 -4.25 -11.67
C ILE A 65 -6.57 -4.10 -10.44
N GLY A 66 -6.77 -5.17 -9.67
CA GLY A 66 -7.39 -5.10 -8.35
C GLY A 66 -6.38 -4.62 -7.31
N VAL A 67 -6.74 -3.63 -6.49
CA VAL A 67 -5.89 -3.15 -5.39
C VAL A 67 -6.66 -3.27 -4.08
N ILE A 68 -6.14 -4.09 -3.15
CA ILE A 68 -6.70 -4.23 -1.81
C ILE A 68 -5.81 -3.46 -0.84
N VAL A 69 -6.39 -2.44 -0.21
CA VAL A 69 -5.74 -1.63 0.82
C VAL A 69 -6.34 -1.96 2.19
N PRO A 70 -5.55 -1.93 3.28
CA PRO A 70 -6.09 -2.07 4.64
C PRO A 70 -7.07 -0.95 4.98
N GLU A 71 -6.62 0.31 4.86
CA GLU A 71 -7.41 1.51 5.13
C GLU A 71 -7.07 2.64 4.15
N LEU A 72 -8.09 3.25 3.53
CA LEU A 72 -7.92 4.34 2.56
C LEU A 72 -7.51 5.67 3.21
N VAL A 73 -7.94 5.89 4.45
CA VAL A 73 -7.66 7.15 5.17
C VAL A 73 -6.23 7.25 5.70
N HIS A 74 -5.47 6.18 5.64
CA HIS A 74 -4.09 6.20 6.10
C HIS A 74 -3.16 6.78 5.01
N TYR A 75 -2.45 7.86 5.33
CA TYR A 75 -1.58 8.60 4.39
C TYR A 75 -0.64 7.70 3.58
N TYR A 76 0.03 6.75 4.24
CA TYR A 76 0.97 5.85 3.57
C TYR A 76 0.31 5.03 2.46
N PHE A 77 -0.85 4.42 2.74
CA PHE A 77 -1.57 3.65 1.73
C PHE A 77 -2.10 4.50 0.59
N SER A 78 -2.51 5.74 0.86
CA SER A 78 -2.91 6.67 -0.21
C SER A 78 -1.75 7.05 -1.13
N THR A 79 -0.52 7.21 -0.60
CA THR A 79 0.67 7.46 -1.42
C THR A 79 1.08 6.24 -2.26
N ILE A 80 0.95 5.02 -1.73
CA ILE A 80 1.18 3.80 -2.49
C ILE A 80 0.15 3.68 -3.63
N LEU A 81 -1.12 3.92 -3.31
CA LEU A 81 -2.20 3.88 -4.30
C LEU A 81 -1.94 4.85 -5.45
N LYS A 82 -1.47 6.08 -5.13
CA LYS A 82 -1.05 7.05 -6.15
C LYS A 82 0.04 6.49 -7.06
N GLY A 83 1.10 5.89 -6.51
CA GLY A 83 2.16 5.29 -7.31
C GLY A 83 1.69 4.11 -8.18
N ILE A 84 0.75 3.28 -7.66
CA ILE A 84 0.13 2.21 -8.45
C ILE A 84 -0.68 2.79 -9.61
N GLU A 85 -1.50 3.82 -9.35
CA GLU A 85 -2.36 4.45 -10.35
C GLU A 85 -1.54 5.06 -11.49
N GLU A 86 -0.54 5.90 -11.16
CA GLU A 86 0.31 6.59 -12.12
C GLU A 86 1.04 5.60 -13.05
N GLU A 87 1.63 4.53 -12.48
CA GLU A 87 2.33 3.51 -13.28
C GLU A 87 1.35 2.66 -14.12
N ALA A 88 0.18 2.32 -13.55
CA ALA A 88 -0.85 1.58 -14.28
C ALA A 88 -1.39 2.39 -15.45
N GLU A 89 -1.72 3.68 -15.25
CA GLU A 89 -2.23 4.57 -16.29
C GLU A 89 -1.22 4.75 -17.42
N ALA A 90 0.06 4.97 -17.10
CA ALA A 90 1.14 5.11 -18.08
C ALA A 90 1.25 3.90 -19.04
N ARG A 91 0.83 2.70 -18.59
CA ARG A 91 0.84 1.44 -19.36
C ARG A 91 -0.55 1.05 -19.89
N GLY A 92 -1.54 1.93 -19.76
CA GLY A 92 -2.90 1.74 -20.28
C GLY A 92 -3.74 0.76 -19.46
N TYR A 93 -3.40 0.58 -18.17
CA TYR A 93 -4.20 -0.15 -17.17
C TYR A 93 -5.06 0.82 -16.37
N ARG A 94 -6.11 0.29 -15.75
CA ARG A 94 -6.93 0.97 -14.75
C ARG A 94 -6.86 0.20 -13.45
N ILE A 95 -7.15 0.87 -12.34
CA ILE A 95 -7.21 0.22 -11.04
C ILE A 95 -8.65 0.13 -10.53
N MET A 96 -8.94 -0.96 -9.81
CA MET A 96 -10.15 -1.15 -9.03
C MET A 96 -9.74 -1.28 -7.57
N VAL A 97 -10.08 -0.29 -6.75
CA VAL A 97 -9.62 -0.20 -5.36
C VAL A 97 -10.71 -0.71 -4.41
N ALA A 98 -10.31 -1.51 -3.43
CA ALA A 98 -11.17 -1.95 -2.35
C ALA A 98 -10.42 -1.94 -1.01
N GLN A 99 -11.15 -1.70 0.09
CA GLN A 99 -10.60 -1.63 1.44
C GLN A 99 -11.00 -2.87 2.25
N SER A 100 -10.01 -3.57 2.84
CA SER A 100 -10.27 -4.71 3.73
C SER A 100 -10.78 -4.29 5.12
N GLY A 101 -10.44 -3.07 5.58
CA GLY A 101 -10.79 -2.59 6.92
C GLY A 101 -10.12 -3.43 8.01
N GLU A 102 -8.94 -3.95 7.75
CA GLU A 102 -8.14 -4.81 8.64
C GLU A 102 -8.83 -6.15 9.00
N LYS A 103 -9.81 -6.60 8.18
CA LYS A 103 -10.64 -7.79 8.46
C LYS A 103 -10.39 -8.90 7.45
N TYR A 104 -10.01 -10.09 7.96
CA TYR A 104 -9.77 -11.30 7.19
C TYR A 104 -10.96 -11.68 6.28
N GLU A 105 -12.17 -11.75 6.82
CA GLU A 105 -13.34 -12.17 6.04
C GLU A 105 -13.67 -11.20 4.91
N ARG A 106 -13.37 -9.91 5.12
CA ARG A 106 -13.55 -8.90 4.07
C ARG A 106 -12.48 -9.03 3.00
N GLU A 107 -11.24 -9.26 3.37
CA GLU A 107 -10.14 -9.53 2.44
C GLU A 107 -10.44 -10.74 1.55
N VAL A 108 -10.92 -11.85 2.15
CA VAL A 108 -11.36 -13.05 1.40
C VAL A 108 -12.44 -12.72 0.38
N ARG A 109 -13.50 -11.99 0.79
CA ARG A 109 -14.58 -11.59 -0.13
C ARG A 109 -14.09 -10.68 -1.25
N LEU A 110 -13.16 -9.77 -0.98
CA LEU A 110 -12.58 -8.89 -1.98
C LEU A 110 -11.74 -9.66 -3.00
N CYS A 111 -10.91 -10.60 -2.56
CA CYS A 111 -10.17 -11.50 -3.43
C CYS A 111 -11.11 -12.26 -4.37
N GLN A 112 -12.19 -12.83 -3.84
CA GLN A 112 -13.19 -13.53 -4.63
C GLN A 112 -13.90 -12.60 -5.63
N SER A 113 -14.31 -11.41 -5.19
CA SER A 113 -14.96 -10.42 -6.06
C SER A 113 -14.05 -9.99 -7.22
N PHE A 114 -12.77 -9.73 -6.96
CA PHE A 114 -11.82 -9.38 -8.01
C PHE A 114 -11.60 -10.52 -9.01
N TYR A 115 -11.52 -11.75 -8.53
CA TYR A 115 -11.47 -12.94 -9.38
C TYR A 115 -12.69 -13.05 -10.30
N GLU A 116 -13.89 -12.88 -9.75
CA GLU A 116 -15.16 -12.92 -10.50
C GLU A 116 -15.27 -11.79 -11.52
N ASN A 117 -14.78 -10.60 -11.18
CA ASN A 117 -14.71 -9.44 -12.07
C ASN A 117 -13.57 -9.50 -13.10
N LYS A 118 -12.82 -10.61 -13.15
CA LYS A 118 -11.77 -10.85 -14.14
C LYS A 118 -10.70 -9.75 -14.19
N VAL A 119 -10.29 -9.22 -13.04
CA VAL A 119 -9.12 -8.35 -12.99
C VAL A 119 -7.89 -9.10 -13.52
N CYS A 120 -6.95 -8.41 -14.14
CA CYS A 120 -5.77 -9.04 -14.74
C CYS A 120 -4.73 -9.49 -13.71
N GLY A 121 -4.84 -9.00 -12.47
CA GLY A 121 -3.97 -9.33 -11.35
C GLY A 121 -4.36 -8.50 -10.13
N ILE A 122 -3.80 -8.84 -8.95
CA ILE A 122 -4.15 -8.22 -7.68
C ILE A 122 -2.89 -7.72 -6.96
N ILE A 123 -2.91 -6.47 -6.50
CA ILE A 123 -1.93 -5.89 -5.59
C ILE A 123 -2.58 -5.77 -4.22
N VAL A 124 -1.99 -6.35 -3.18
CA VAL A 124 -2.62 -6.45 -1.86
C VAL A 124 -1.65 -6.19 -0.71
N SER A 125 -2.10 -5.42 0.28
CA SER A 125 -1.50 -5.39 1.61
C SER A 125 -2.38 -6.20 2.56
N GLN A 126 -1.80 -7.22 3.19
CA GLN A 126 -2.49 -8.16 4.05
C GLN A 126 -3.16 -7.44 5.24
N ALA A 127 -4.39 -7.80 5.58
CA ALA A 127 -5.07 -7.30 6.77
C ALA A 127 -4.38 -7.80 8.06
N LYS A 128 -4.44 -7.02 9.15
CA LYS A 128 -3.84 -7.39 10.45
C LYS A 128 -4.43 -8.69 11.01
N ASP A 129 -5.72 -8.93 10.79
CA ASP A 129 -6.43 -10.11 11.28
C ASP A 129 -6.17 -11.38 10.44
N THR A 130 -5.44 -11.27 9.32
CA THR A 130 -5.21 -12.40 8.42
C THR A 130 -4.17 -13.36 8.98
N LEU A 131 -4.64 -14.52 9.42
CA LEU A 131 -3.83 -15.63 9.93
C LEU A 131 -3.79 -16.82 8.96
N HIS A 132 -4.69 -16.85 7.99
CA HIS A 132 -4.84 -17.90 6.99
C HIS A 132 -4.64 -17.32 5.58
N TYR A 133 -4.17 -18.10 4.64
CA TYR A 133 -3.77 -17.60 3.32
C TYR A 133 -4.35 -18.37 2.13
N GLU A 134 -5.30 -19.28 2.37
CA GLU A 134 -5.88 -20.14 1.34
C GLU A 134 -6.58 -19.33 0.23
N HIS A 135 -7.12 -18.16 0.54
CA HIS A 135 -7.74 -17.27 -0.44
C HIS A 135 -6.72 -16.70 -1.43
N PHE A 136 -5.52 -16.38 -0.98
CA PHE A 136 -4.42 -15.96 -1.84
C PHE A 136 -3.89 -17.13 -2.68
N GLN A 137 -3.73 -18.31 -2.08
CA GLN A 137 -3.27 -19.50 -2.78
C GLN A 137 -4.24 -19.87 -3.91
N ARG A 138 -5.56 -19.84 -3.67
CA ARG A 138 -6.57 -20.09 -4.69
C ARG A 138 -6.48 -19.17 -5.90
N LEU A 139 -6.16 -17.88 -5.69
CA LEU A 139 -5.95 -16.93 -6.78
C LEU A 139 -4.75 -17.33 -7.64
N MET A 140 -3.64 -17.69 -6.99
CA MET A 140 -2.44 -18.13 -7.69
C MET A 140 -2.66 -19.44 -8.45
N ASP A 141 -3.32 -20.42 -7.83
CA ASP A 141 -3.67 -21.70 -8.46
C ASP A 141 -4.59 -21.49 -9.69
N ALA A 142 -5.42 -20.43 -9.65
CA ALA A 142 -6.25 -20.01 -10.77
C ALA A 142 -5.49 -19.19 -11.84
N GLY A 143 -4.18 -18.99 -11.68
CA GLY A 143 -3.32 -18.25 -12.60
C GLY A 143 -3.47 -16.72 -12.53
N VAL A 144 -4.01 -16.18 -11.45
CA VAL A 144 -4.12 -14.72 -11.23
C VAL A 144 -2.81 -14.22 -10.62
N PRO A 145 -2.05 -13.32 -11.27
CA PRO A 145 -0.86 -12.71 -10.71
C PRO A 145 -1.18 -11.96 -9.42
N LEU A 146 -0.36 -12.19 -8.39
CA LEU A 146 -0.51 -11.59 -7.06
C LEU A 146 0.80 -10.91 -6.65
N VAL A 147 0.70 -9.66 -6.18
CA VAL A 147 1.82 -8.89 -5.63
C VAL A 147 1.43 -8.35 -4.27
N PHE A 148 2.19 -8.73 -3.24
CA PHE A 148 2.06 -8.13 -1.91
C PHE A 148 2.84 -6.82 -1.82
N TYR A 149 2.31 -5.87 -1.06
CA TYR A 149 3.05 -4.67 -0.67
C TYR A 149 2.91 -4.41 0.82
N ASP A 150 3.92 -3.76 1.42
CA ASP A 150 3.96 -3.41 2.85
C ASP A 150 3.80 -4.64 3.75
N ARG A 151 2.57 -5.10 3.99
CA ARG A 151 2.29 -6.31 4.75
C ARG A 151 2.16 -7.50 3.82
N ILE A 152 3.00 -8.49 4.05
CA ILE A 152 3.15 -9.64 3.18
C ILE A 152 2.67 -10.93 3.84
N CYS A 153 2.11 -11.81 3.05
CA CYS A 153 1.84 -13.19 3.44
C CYS A 153 3.06 -14.07 3.11
N THR A 154 3.69 -14.64 4.13
CA THR A 154 4.85 -15.53 3.96
C THR A 154 4.48 -16.96 3.59
N GLY A 155 3.21 -17.34 3.77
CA GLY A 155 2.70 -18.67 3.42
C GLY A 155 2.43 -18.87 1.92
N VAL A 156 2.52 -17.80 1.10
CA VAL A 156 2.27 -17.85 -0.34
C VAL A 156 3.50 -17.38 -1.10
N ASN A 157 3.91 -18.12 -2.12
CA ASN A 157 5.07 -17.76 -2.95
C ASN A 157 4.69 -16.74 -4.03
N ALA A 158 4.31 -15.54 -3.61
CA ALA A 158 3.97 -14.43 -4.49
C ALA A 158 5.01 -13.32 -4.45
N SER A 159 5.03 -12.50 -5.49
CA SER A 159 5.89 -11.31 -5.57
C SER A 159 5.55 -10.32 -4.48
N ARG A 160 6.56 -9.54 -4.04
CA ARG A 160 6.40 -8.61 -2.92
C ARG A 160 7.27 -7.38 -3.04
N VAL A 161 6.71 -6.25 -2.64
CA VAL A 161 7.42 -4.98 -2.48
C VAL A 161 7.32 -4.53 -1.04
N VAL A 162 8.44 -4.41 -0.36
CA VAL A 162 8.53 -4.00 1.04
C VAL A 162 9.50 -2.84 1.20
N VAL A 163 9.41 -2.12 2.30
CA VAL A 163 10.44 -1.17 2.69
C VAL A 163 11.48 -1.86 3.58
N ASP A 164 12.65 -1.23 3.71
CA ASP A 164 13.66 -1.70 4.65
C ASP A 164 13.33 -1.22 6.07
N ASP A 165 12.31 -1.86 6.66
CA ASP A 165 11.80 -1.52 7.99
C ASP A 165 12.87 -1.67 9.08
N TYR A 166 13.69 -2.72 8.98
CA TYR A 166 14.76 -2.98 9.93
C TYR A 166 15.79 -1.84 9.93
N MET A 167 16.34 -1.50 8.75
CA MET A 167 17.34 -0.43 8.65
C MET A 167 16.73 0.94 8.95
N GLY A 168 15.45 1.17 8.59
CA GLY A 168 14.74 2.38 8.95
C GLY A 168 14.68 2.59 10.46
N ALA A 169 14.29 1.57 11.20
CA ALA A 169 14.24 1.58 12.66
C ALA A 169 15.64 1.66 13.28
N TYR A 170 16.59 0.85 12.79
CA TYR A 170 17.98 0.88 13.26
C TYR A 170 18.60 2.27 13.12
N ASN A 171 18.47 2.91 11.97
CA ASN A 171 19.02 4.24 11.73
C ASN A 171 18.35 5.33 12.58
N ALA A 172 17.03 5.25 12.75
CA ALA A 172 16.29 6.19 13.60
C ALA A 172 16.75 6.11 15.06
N VAL A 173 16.86 4.91 15.60
CA VAL A 173 17.28 4.70 17.00
C VAL A 173 18.78 5.02 17.18
N SER A 174 19.64 4.64 16.24
CA SER A 174 21.06 5.03 16.26
C SER A 174 21.20 6.56 16.30
N TYR A 175 20.44 7.28 15.48
CA TYR A 175 20.43 8.74 15.48
C TYR A 175 19.99 9.31 16.85
N LEU A 176 18.94 8.78 17.47
CA LEU A 176 18.54 9.20 18.83
C LEU A 176 19.67 9.00 19.85
N ILE A 177 20.40 7.88 19.76
CA ILE A 177 21.55 7.59 20.63
C ILE A 177 22.70 8.56 20.37
N ASP A 178 23.02 8.83 19.10
CA ASP A 178 24.08 9.73 18.69
C ASP A 178 23.84 11.18 19.14
N THR A 179 22.55 11.60 19.23
CA THR A 179 22.14 12.89 19.78
C THR A 179 22.09 12.95 21.32
N GLY A 180 22.50 11.87 22.00
CA GLY A 180 22.68 11.83 23.43
C GLY A 180 21.58 11.14 24.21
N CYS A 181 20.54 10.58 23.56
CA CYS A 181 19.49 9.81 24.24
C CYS A 181 20.03 8.47 24.75
N ARG A 182 19.57 8.03 25.91
CA ARG A 182 20.05 6.81 26.58
C ARG A 182 18.92 5.85 27.02
N ARG A 183 17.73 6.36 27.25
CA ARG A 183 16.55 5.58 27.62
C ARG A 183 15.45 5.77 26.59
N ILE A 184 15.51 5.00 25.51
CA ILE A 184 14.62 5.14 24.36
C ILE A 184 13.46 4.16 24.52
N ALA A 185 12.23 4.68 24.63
CA ALA A 185 11.02 3.87 24.61
C ALA A 185 10.63 3.50 23.18
N TYR A 186 10.10 2.30 23.03
CA TYR A 186 9.55 1.78 21.77
C TYR A 186 8.04 1.62 21.85
N TYR A 187 7.32 2.27 20.94
CA TYR A 187 5.89 2.09 20.77
C TYR A 187 5.62 1.41 19.44
N GLY A 188 5.12 0.18 19.46
CA GLY A 188 4.99 -0.67 18.29
C GLY A 188 3.72 -1.47 18.18
N SER A 189 3.45 -1.97 16.96
CA SER A 189 2.35 -2.89 16.71
C SER A 189 2.63 -4.29 17.27
N GLN A 190 1.58 -5.11 17.36
CA GLN A 190 1.72 -6.52 17.73
C GLN A 190 2.65 -7.27 16.76
N MET A 191 3.33 -8.30 17.26
CA MET A 191 4.40 -9.01 16.57
C MET A 191 3.93 -10.09 15.57
N ASN A 192 2.68 -10.02 15.12
CA ASN A 192 2.13 -10.94 14.13
C ASN A 192 2.56 -10.61 12.68
N LEU A 193 2.95 -9.36 12.42
CA LEU A 193 3.38 -8.88 11.11
C LEU A 193 4.90 -8.80 10.99
N GLU A 194 5.44 -9.11 9.82
CA GLU A 194 6.88 -9.01 9.54
C GLU A 194 7.42 -7.58 9.71
N ILE A 195 6.65 -6.57 9.33
CA ILE A 195 7.02 -5.17 9.52
C ILE A 195 7.22 -4.83 11.00
N SER A 196 6.35 -5.34 11.89
CA SER A 196 6.45 -5.11 13.34
C SER A 196 7.71 -5.75 13.91
N LYS A 197 8.00 -7.00 13.53
CA LYS A 197 9.22 -7.71 13.93
C LYS A 197 10.48 -6.98 13.46
N ASN A 198 10.50 -6.55 12.20
CA ASN A 198 11.64 -5.88 11.61
C ASN A 198 11.94 -4.53 12.30
N ARG A 199 10.93 -3.69 12.53
CA ARG A 199 11.11 -2.42 13.26
C ARG A 199 11.57 -2.65 14.70
N PHE A 200 10.97 -3.62 15.39
CA PHE A 200 11.39 -3.97 16.75
C PHE A 200 12.83 -4.49 16.80
N ASN A 201 13.22 -5.37 15.89
CA ASN A 201 14.58 -5.89 15.84
C ASN A 201 15.58 -4.77 15.51
N GLY A 202 15.26 -3.87 14.57
CA GLY A 202 16.08 -2.70 14.29
C GLY A 202 16.28 -1.81 15.52
N TYR A 203 15.22 -1.53 16.27
CA TYR A 203 15.28 -0.80 17.55
C TYR A 203 16.21 -1.51 18.55
N LYS A 204 15.98 -2.79 18.81
CA LYS A 204 16.75 -3.58 19.77
C LYS A 204 18.22 -3.67 19.41
N ASP A 205 18.51 -3.96 18.15
CA ASP A 205 19.88 -4.14 17.68
C ASP A 205 20.66 -2.82 17.67
N ALA A 206 19.98 -1.69 17.39
CA ALA A 206 20.60 -0.37 17.53
C ALA A 206 21.03 -0.07 18.98
N LEU A 207 20.19 -0.35 19.97
CA LEU A 207 20.56 -0.22 21.38
C LEU A 207 21.78 -1.06 21.73
N LEU A 208 21.73 -2.35 21.41
CA LEU A 208 22.82 -3.30 21.72
C LEU A 208 24.12 -2.92 21.02
N LYS A 209 24.07 -2.50 19.78
CA LYS A 209 25.26 -2.09 19.01
C LYS A 209 25.95 -0.85 19.62
N HIS A 210 25.17 0.04 20.22
CA HIS A 210 25.70 1.23 20.90
C HIS A 210 25.97 0.99 22.40
N GLY A 211 25.93 -0.26 22.86
CA GLY A 211 26.26 -0.62 24.25
C GLY A 211 25.15 -0.23 25.27
N LEU A 212 23.94 0.04 24.81
CA LEU A 212 22.79 0.29 25.68
C LEU A 212 22.01 -1.00 25.96
N PRO A 213 21.56 -1.23 27.20
CA PRO A 213 20.76 -2.41 27.53
C PRO A 213 19.37 -2.29 26.92
N PHE A 214 18.84 -3.42 26.42
CA PHE A 214 17.44 -3.53 26.09
C PHE A 214 16.61 -3.68 27.37
N ASP A 215 15.66 -2.78 27.59
CA ASP A 215 14.75 -2.77 28.73
C ASP A 215 13.31 -3.00 28.25
N GLN A 216 12.76 -4.18 28.56
CA GLN A 216 11.38 -4.55 28.18
C GLN A 216 10.33 -3.58 28.76
N SER A 217 10.61 -2.94 29.90
CA SER A 217 9.69 -1.99 30.53
C SER A 217 9.48 -0.71 29.68
N LEU A 218 10.39 -0.43 28.75
CA LEU A 218 10.30 0.69 27.79
C LEU A 218 9.54 0.33 26.50
N THR A 219 9.01 -0.89 26.39
CA THR A 219 8.28 -1.34 25.20
C THR A 219 6.77 -1.32 25.44
N ARG A 220 6.00 -0.75 24.51
CA ARG A 220 4.52 -0.75 24.52
C ARG A 220 3.98 -1.18 23.18
N TYR A 221 2.87 -1.93 23.18
CA TYR A 221 2.09 -2.24 22.00
C TYR A 221 1.05 -1.15 21.77
N CYS A 222 1.36 -0.23 20.89
CA CYS A 222 0.56 0.93 20.57
C CYS A 222 0.92 1.41 19.15
N ASP A 223 -0.04 1.43 18.22
CA ASP A 223 0.20 1.82 16.84
C ASP A 223 -0.80 2.88 16.33
N ASN A 224 -1.45 3.57 17.25
CA ASN A 224 -2.35 4.68 16.95
C ASN A 224 -2.21 5.82 17.95
N ARG A 225 -2.76 6.98 17.56
CA ARG A 225 -2.65 8.21 18.37
C ARG A 225 -3.36 8.10 19.71
N GLN A 226 -4.60 7.58 19.74
CA GLN A 226 -5.45 7.57 20.92
C GLN A 226 -4.84 6.70 22.03
N ASP A 227 -4.38 5.50 21.68
CA ASP A 227 -3.72 4.62 22.64
C ASP A 227 -2.42 5.24 23.15
N ALA A 228 -1.65 5.91 22.28
CA ALA A 228 -0.44 6.62 22.68
C ALA A 228 -0.74 7.73 23.72
N GLU A 229 -1.81 8.50 23.52
CA GLU A 229 -2.23 9.52 24.49
C GLU A 229 -2.61 8.93 25.85
N ILE A 230 -3.19 7.72 25.87
CA ILE A 230 -3.61 7.03 27.10
C ILE A 230 -2.41 6.45 27.86
N ILE A 231 -1.51 5.75 27.17
CA ILE A 231 -0.44 4.98 27.81
C ILE A 231 0.85 5.76 28.09
N THR A 232 1.05 6.90 27.40
CA THR A 232 2.29 7.68 27.56
C THR A 232 2.49 8.22 28.98
N PRO A 233 1.48 8.68 29.72
CA PRO A 233 1.68 9.13 31.12
C PRO A 233 2.33 8.08 32.00
N ASP A 234 1.94 6.79 31.86
CA ASP A 234 2.47 5.68 32.67
C ASP A 234 3.99 5.46 32.50
N MET A 235 4.58 6.00 31.40
CA MET A 235 6.03 5.92 31.18
C MET A 235 6.82 6.89 32.05
N PHE A 236 6.14 7.82 32.72
CA PHE A 236 6.72 8.84 33.60
C PHE A 236 6.45 8.58 35.10
N ASP A 237 5.82 7.44 35.41
CA ASP A 237 5.61 6.99 36.78
C ASP A 237 6.93 6.47 37.35
N GLY A 238 7.60 7.30 38.19
CA GLY A 238 8.83 6.95 38.87
C GLY A 238 10.04 7.81 38.45
N ASP A 239 11.19 7.52 39.10
CA ASP A 239 12.40 8.34 38.97
C ASP A 239 13.19 8.14 37.66
N ARG A 240 12.81 7.14 36.84
CA ARG A 240 13.53 6.76 35.61
C ARG A 240 12.61 6.68 34.42
N TYR A 241 12.23 7.80 33.86
CA TYR A 241 11.46 7.90 32.62
C TYR A 241 12.34 7.89 31.35
N PRO A 242 11.76 7.61 30.16
CA PRO A 242 12.50 7.68 28.90
C PRO A 242 12.90 9.11 28.53
N ASP A 243 14.07 9.28 27.91
CA ASP A 243 14.54 10.55 27.32
C ASP A 243 14.27 10.65 25.82
N ALA A 244 13.80 9.55 25.22
CA ALA A 244 13.33 9.54 23.83
C ALA A 244 12.27 8.45 23.58
N PHE A 245 11.49 8.65 22.50
CA PHE A 245 10.54 7.69 21.99
C PHE A 245 10.82 7.41 20.50
N PHE A 246 10.83 6.14 20.13
CA PHE A 246 10.73 5.69 18.77
C PHE A 246 9.37 5.02 18.57
N ALA A 247 8.53 5.63 17.73
CA ALA A 247 7.18 5.16 17.43
C ALA A 247 7.12 4.54 16.04
N VAL A 248 6.37 3.45 15.88
CA VAL A 248 6.25 2.70 14.62
C VAL A 248 5.55 3.46 13.50
N ASN A 249 4.83 4.54 13.82
CA ASN A 249 4.24 5.44 12.83
C ASN A 249 4.11 6.86 13.39
N ASP A 250 3.84 7.82 12.48
CA ASP A 250 3.73 9.23 12.84
C ASP A 250 2.51 9.53 13.71
N ASP A 251 1.38 8.83 13.54
CA ASP A 251 0.20 9.05 14.36
C ASP A 251 0.45 8.71 15.83
N THR A 252 1.13 7.61 16.10
CA THR A 252 1.59 7.24 17.45
C THR A 252 2.57 8.29 18.00
N ALA A 253 3.55 8.70 17.19
CA ALA A 253 4.53 9.73 17.60
C ALA A 253 3.87 11.07 17.96
N ILE A 254 2.84 11.47 17.22
CA ILE A 254 2.05 12.69 17.48
C ILE A 254 1.25 12.55 18.79
N GLY A 255 0.69 11.37 19.08
CA GLY A 255 0.05 11.09 20.35
C GLY A 255 1.01 11.28 21.54
N ILE A 256 2.24 10.75 21.41
CA ILE A 256 3.30 10.95 22.40
C ILE A 256 3.65 12.44 22.51
N LEU A 257 3.88 13.13 21.40
CA LEU A 257 4.22 14.55 21.36
C LEU A 257 3.17 15.40 22.07
N TYR A 258 1.90 15.17 21.76
CA TYR A 258 0.79 15.87 22.40
C TYR A 258 0.76 15.64 23.91
N THR A 259 0.95 14.40 24.34
CA THR A 259 0.90 14.03 25.76
C THR A 259 2.07 14.62 26.57
N VAL A 260 3.32 14.48 26.09
CA VAL A 260 4.49 15.00 26.81
C VAL A 260 4.46 16.54 26.90
N LYS A 261 3.96 17.23 25.86
CA LYS A 261 3.74 18.70 25.95
C LYS A 261 2.69 19.09 26.98
N ARG A 262 1.59 18.33 27.08
CA ARG A 262 0.56 18.54 28.13
C ARG A 262 1.09 18.32 29.53
N MET A 263 2.08 17.44 29.70
CA MET A 263 2.77 17.21 30.96
C MET A 263 3.80 18.31 31.29
N GLY A 264 3.97 19.30 30.43
CA GLY A 264 4.91 20.40 30.61
C GLY A 264 6.35 20.10 30.23
N LEU A 265 6.61 18.96 29.56
CA LEU A 265 7.93 18.58 29.08
C LEU A 265 8.23 19.24 27.74
N ARG A 266 9.47 19.66 27.53
CA ARG A 266 9.93 20.30 26.30
C ARG A 266 10.39 19.25 25.29
N VAL A 267 10.04 19.48 24.04
CA VAL A 267 10.48 18.66 22.90
C VAL A 267 11.23 19.58 21.95
N PRO A 268 12.51 19.34 21.66
CA PRO A 268 13.26 18.10 21.93
C PRO A 268 14.11 18.12 23.22
N GLU A 269 14.14 19.21 24.04
CA GLU A 269 15.13 19.43 25.08
C GLU A 269 15.05 18.38 26.21
N ASP A 270 13.84 18.05 26.66
CA ASP A 270 13.62 17.06 27.72
C ASP A 270 13.39 15.67 27.10
N ILE A 271 12.58 15.58 26.02
CA ILE A 271 12.19 14.35 25.35
C ILE A 271 12.40 14.47 23.83
N SER A 272 13.16 13.56 23.23
CA SER A 272 13.23 13.41 21.78
C SER A 272 12.17 12.42 21.26
N ILE A 273 11.60 12.69 20.07
CA ILE A 273 10.55 11.84 19.48
C ILE A 273 10.84 11.60 18.01
N CYS A 274 10.86 10.33 17.60
CA CYS A 274 11.02 9.93 16.21
C CYS A 274 9.84 9.01 15.79
N GLY A 275 9.20 9.36 14.68
CA GLY A 275 8.14 8.58 14.06
C GLY A 275 8.59 7.71 12.89
N PHE A 276 7.63 7.20 12.13
CA PHE A 276 7.85 6.38 10.94
C PHE A 276 6.69 6.59 9.97
N THR A 277 6.94 7.02 8.76
CA THR A 277 6.05 7.20 7.59
C THR A 277 6.41 8.46 6.79
N ASN A 278 6.69 9.59 7.45
CA ASN A 278 6.83 10.93 6.86
C ASN A 278 5.52 11.40 6.21
N GLY A 279 4.42 11.31 6.97
CA GLY A 279 3.11 11.78 6.55
C GLY A 279 2.95 13.31 6.67
N GLU A 280 1.86 13.86 6.09
CA GLU A 280 1.55 15.31 6.18
C GLU A 280 1.46 15.83 7.62
N ARG A 281 0.98 14.98 8.54
CA ARG A 281 0.90 15.34 9.95
C ARG A 281 2.26 15.55 10.60
N ALA A 282 3.32 14.92 10.08
CA ALA A 282 4.67 15.10 10.58
C ALA A 282 5.22 16.52 10.35
N ILE A 283 4.73 17.23 9.35
CA ILE A 283 5.09 18.61 9.05
C ILE A 283 4.07 19.62 9.60
N ALA A 284 2.87 19.16 9.96
CA ALA A 284 1.81 20.00 10.50
C ALA A 284 1.85 20.12 12.03
N CYS A 285 2.63 19.31 12.73
CA CYS A 285 2.82 19.41 14.19
C CYS A 285 3.92 20.38 14.56
N ASP A 286 3.89 20.87 15.79
CA ASP A 286 4.88 21.78 16.34
C ASP A 286 5.48 21.22 17.65
N PRO A 287 6.81 21.01 17.70
CA PRO A 287 7.79 21.05 16.60
C PRO A 287 7.52 19.97 15.53
N MET A 288 7.97 20.22 14.27
CA MET A 288 7.83 19.25 13.19
C MET A 288 8.54 17.94 13.52
N LEU A 289 7.88 16.81 13.22
CA LEU A 289 8.31 15.47 13.61
C LEU A 289 9.49 14.95 12.79
N THR A 290 10.54 14.53 13.48
CA THR A 290 11.59 13.65 12.93
C THR A 290 10.98 12.28 12.68
N THR A 291 11.16 11.73 11.47
CA THR A 291 10.47 10.50 11.06
C THR A 291 11.23 9.75 9.98
N VAL A 292 10.94 8.47 9.82
CA VAL A 292 11.48 7.64 8.75
C VAL A 292 10.54 7.66 7.55
N GLU A 293 11.01 8.13 6.41
CA GLU A 293 10.27 8.14 5.15
C GLU A 293 10.24 6.75 4.51
N GLN A 294 9.04 6.24 4.20
CA GLN A 294 8.82 4.93 3.58
C GLN A 294 8.75 4.98 2.04
N ARG A 295 8.68 6.17 1.44
CA ARG A 295 8.57 6.37 -0.02
C ARG A 295 7.41 5.60 -0.65
N GLY A 296 6.19 5.79 -0.15
CA GLY A 296 5.01 5.04 -0.57
C GLY A 296 4.76 5.07 -2.08
N ILE A 297 4.92 6.21 -2.75
CA ILE A 297 4.79 6.30 -4.23
C ILE A 297 5.72 5.28 -4.89
N ARG A 298 6.99 5.19 -4.47
CA ARG A 298 7.95 4.23 -5.05
C ARG A 298 7.56 2.77 -4.80
N VAL A 299 6.98 2.47 -3.64
CA VAL A 299 6.44 1.14 -3.34
C VAL A 299 5.30 0.79 -4.32
N GLY A 300 4.41 1.75 -4.58
CA GLY A 300 3.31 1.60 -5.52
C GLY A 300 3.78 1.37 -6.97
N GLU A 301 4.71 2.21 -7.45
CA GLU A 301 5.34 2.07 -8.77
C GLU A 301 5.95 0.67 -8.96
N GLU A 302 6.76 0.21 -8.00
CA GLU A 302 7.40 -1.12 -8.07
C GLU A 302 6.38 -2.26 -8.04
N ALA A 303 5.31 -2.14 -7.24
CA ALA A 303 4.26 -3.15 -7.18
C ALA A 303 3.48 -3.25 -8.50
N ALA A 304 3.12 -2.12 -9.10
CA ALA A 304 2.47 -2.08 -10.41
C ALA A 304 3.39 -2.62 -11.51
N ASN A 305 4.67 -2.25 -11.51
CA ASN A 305 5.66 -2.73 -12.47
C ASN A 305 5.81 -4.24 -12.44
N ILE A 306 5.91 -4.85 -11.25
CA ILE A 306 6.00 -6.30 -11.11
C ILE A 306 4.72 -6.96 -11.63
N LEU A 307 3.54 -6.48 -11.17
CA LEU A 307 2.27 -7.08 -11.56
C LEU A 307 2.06 -7.03 -13.07
N ILE A 308 2.27 -5.86 -13.68
CA ILE A 308 2.12 -5.68 -15.12
C ILE A 308 3.15 -6.54 -15.87
N GLY A 309 4.38 -6.66 -15.35
CA GLY A 309 5.38 -7.56 -15.89
C GLY A 309 4.91 -9.02 -15.95
N HIS A 310 4.26 -9.52 -14.90
CA HIS A 310 3.64 -10.85 -14.89
C HIS A 310 2.49 -10.96 -15.89
N VAL A 311 1.61 -9.95 -15.96
CA VAL A 311 0.45 -9.93 -16.88
C VAL A 311 0.90 -9.90 -18.35
N GLU A 312 1.94 -9.15 -18.68
CA GLU A 312 2.47 -9.02 -20.03
C GLU A 312 3.47 -10.13 -20.42
N GLY A 313 3.84 -11.00 -19.44
CA GLY A 313 4.77 -12.12 -19.67
C GLY A 313 6.24 -11.70 -19.77
N THR A 314 6.58 -10.46 -19.39
CA THR A 314 7.97 -9.99 -19.29
C THR A 314 8.65 -10.49 -18.01
N LEU A 315 7.86 -10.81 -16.99
CA LEU A 315 8.29 -11.52 -15.79
C LEU A 315 7.59 -12.88 -15.69
N PRO A 316 8.31 -13.98 -15.39
CA PRO A 316 7.70 -15.30 -15.24
C PRO A 316 6.70 -15.34 -14.08
N ILE A 317 5.48 -15.82 -14.31
CA ILE A 317 4.43 -15.86 -13.29
C ILE A 317 4.80 -16.78 -12.10
N ASN A 318 5.64 -17.79 -12.35
CA ASN A 318 6.08 -18.77 -11.33
C ASN A 318 7.33 -18.30 -10.56
N HIS A 319 7.86 -17.12 -10.85
CA HIS A 319 9.01 -16.55 -10.15
C HIS A 319 8.58 -15.37 -9.31
N ALA A 320 8.65 -15.54 -7.99
CA ALA A 320 8.30 -14.48 -7.04
C ALA A 320 9.43 -13.45 -6.94
N GLU A 321 9.16 -12.24 -7.42
CA GLU A 321 10.06 -11.09 -7.30
C GLU A 321 10.01 -10.50 -5.88
N LYS A 322 11.17 -10.12 -5.35
CA LYS A 322 11.25 -9.34 -4.11
C LYS A 322 11.94 -8.01 -4.39
N ARG A 323 11.24 -6.89 -4.14
CA ARG A 323 11.80 -5.55 -4.19
C ARG A 323 11.82 -4.92 -2.80
N ILE A 324 12.93 -4.27 -2.47
CA ILE A 324 13.11 -3.57 -1.20
C ILE A 324 13.34 -2.09 -1.49
N VAL A 325 12.39 -1.25 -1.06
CA VAL A 325 12.50 0.20 -1.17
C VAL A 325 13.25 0.72 0.08
N ARG A 326 14.35 1.42 -0.13
CA ARG A 326 15.16 1.97 0.97
C ARG A 326 14.41 3.11 1.65
N THR A 327 14.40 3.08 2.98
CA THR A 327 13.90 4.14 3.84
C THR A 327 14.92 5.30 3.95
N ARG A 328 14.45 6.45 4.44
CA ARG A 328 15.28 7.62 4.71
C ARG A 328 14.84 8.28 6.01
N LEU A 329 15.78 8.54 6.92
CA LEU A 329 15.49 9.35 8.10
C LEU A 329 15.41 10.84 7.70
N ILE A 330 14.33 11.50 8.10
CA ILE A 330 14.06 12.93 7.91
C ILE A 330 14.13 13.59 9.27
N ILE A 331 15.21 14.31 9.51
CA ILE A 331 15.47 15.00 10.77
C ILE A 331 14.71 16.31 10.78
N ARG A 332 14.00 16.60 11.88
CA ARG A 332 13.23 17.83 12.13
C ARG A 332 13.33 18.24 13.61
N GLY A 333 12.37 19.05 14.07
CA GLY A 333 12.40 19.71 15.36
C GLY A 333 12.10 18.86 16.59
N THR A 334 11.63 17.61 16.47
CA THR A 334 11.32 16.77 17.63
C THR A 334 12.50 15.95 18.16
N THR A 335 13.69 16.11 17.61
CA THR A 335 14.94 15.48 18.08
C THR A 335 16.04 16.53 18.22
N ARG A 336 16.95 16.23 19.15
CA ARG A 336 18.15 17.09 19.39
C ARG A 336 19.09 17.06 18.20
#